data_47f380a81a6ee99c0c17a4c8b3c42c1d
#
_entry.id   47f380a81a6ee99c0c17a4c8b3c42c1d
#
_cell.length_a   1.000
_cell.length_b   1.000
_cell.length_c   1.000
_cell.angle_alpha   90.00
_cell.angle_beta   90.00
_cell.angle_gamma   90.00
#
_symmetry.space_group_name_H-M   'P 1'
#
loop_
_entity.id
_entity.type
_entity.pdbx_description
1 polymer ?
#
loop_
_entity_poly.entity_id
_entity_poly.type
_entity_poly.pdbx_seq_one_letter_code
_entity_poly.pdbx_strand_id
1 'polypeptide(L)'
;NFDHPDAYDFALLKQQIGALLEGKTVDIPIYDYTTHTRRKDNFMRVSGHKIIVLEGIMVLFDPELRDMMDIKLFIHTEPDIRFIRRLKRDIRERGRSMDSVFEQYLETVRPMHEQFIEPTKSYADIIIPEGGHNKVAIDLIKTKVESLLKQLRSN
;
A
#
# COMPACT_ATOMS: atom_id res chain seq x y z
N ASN A 1 -12.59 -5.45 10.41
CA ASN A 1 -11.25 -4.96 10.70
C ASN A 1 -10.45 -4.85 9.42
N PHE A 2 -10.29 -3.62 8.91
CA PHE A 2 -9.59 -3.36 7.63
C PHE A 2 -8.06 -3.41 7.75
N ASP A 3 -7.53 -3.51 8.96
CA ASP A 3 -6.10 -3.66 9.22
C ASP A 3 -5.69 -5.14 9.37
N HIS A 4 -6.64 -6.10 9.20
CA HIS A 4 -6.37 -7.53 9.20
C HIS A 4 -6.15 -8.05 7.78
N PRO A 5 -5.21 -9.00 7.54
CA PRO A 5 -4.95 -9.56 6.20
C PRO A 5 -6.19 -10.14 5.50
N ASP A 6 -7.12 -10.75 6.25
CA ASP A 6 -8.35 -11.32 5.70
C ASP A 6 -9.30 -10.29 5.07
N ALA A 7 -9.07 -8.99 5.31
CA ALA A 7 -9.82 -7.94 4.65
C ALA A 7 -9.39 -7.71 3.19
N TYR A 8 -8.30 -8.35 2.75
CA TYR A 8 -7.71 -8.17 1.43
C TYR A 8 -7.91 -9.40 0.56
N ASP A 9 -8.32 -9.18 -0.67
CA ASP A 9 -8.45 -10.23 -1.69
C ASP A 9 -7.11 -10.38 -2.44
N PHE A 10 -6.14 -11.02 -1.79
CA PHE A 10 -4.83 -11.27 -2.39
C PHE A 10 -4.89 -12.14 -3.63
N ALA A 11 -5.87 -13.05 -3.73
CA ALA A 11 -6.04 -13.89 -4.91
C ALA A 11 -6.37 -13.05 -6.15
N LEU A 12 -7.38 -12.17 -6.04
CA LEU A 12 -7.73 -11.25 -7.11
C LEU A 12 -6.59 -10.28 -7.43
N LEU A 13 -5.92 -9.75 -6.39
CA LEU A 13 -4.80 -8.82 -6.57
C LEU A 13 -3.66 -9.47 -7.38
N LYS A 14 -3.23 -10.69 -7.01
CA LYS A 14 -2.20 -11.44 -7.74
C LYS A 14 -2.61 -11.74 -9.18
N GLN A 15 -3.85 -12.16 -9.39
CA GLN A 15 -4.39 -12.39 -10.73
C GLN A 15 -4.32 -11.12 -11.60
N GLN A 16 -4.73 -9.97 -11.05
CA GLN A 16 -4.73 -8.71 -11.78
C GLN A 16 -3.31 -8.20 -12.05
N ILE A 17 -2.40 -8.29 -11.07
CA ILE A 17 -0.98 -7.94 -11.28
C ILE A 17 -0.35 -8.83 -12.34
N GLY A 18 -0.57 -10.16 -12.28
CA GLY A 18 -0.08 -11.08 -13.31
C GLY A 18 -0.56 -10.72 -14.72
N ALA A 19 -1.84 -10.40 -14.87
CA ALA A 19 -2.39 -9.97 -16.16
C ALA A 19 -1.76 -8.63 -16.64
N LEU A 20 -1.54 -7.67 -15.73
CA LEU A 20 -0.87 -6.41 -16.07
C LEU A 20 0.59 -6.61 -16.50
N LEU A 21 1.32 -7.53 -15.85
CA LEU A 21 2.70 -7.89 -16.23
C LEU A 21 2.77 -8.54 -17.62
N GLU A 22 1.72 -9.25 -18.03
CA GLU A 22 1.55 -9.79 -19.39
C GLU A 22 1.09 -8.73 -20.42
N GLY A 23 0.94 -7.47 -20.02
CA GLY A 23 0.48 -6.39 -20.86
C GLY A 23 -1.03 -6.34 -21.10
N LYS A 24 -1.81 -7.16 -20.39
CA LYS A 24 -3.28 -7.19 -20.49
C LYS A 24 -3.91 -6.01 -19.74
N THR A 25 -5.18 -5.73 -20.08
CA THR A 25 -6.01 -4.76 -19.37
C THR A 25 -6.83 -5.47 -18.30
N VAL A 26 -6.95 -4.87 -17.11
CA VAL A 26 -7.77 -5.37 -16.00
C VAL A 26 -8.76 -4.32 -15.52
N ASP A 27 -9.88 -4.77 -14.99
CA ASP A 27 -10.89 -3.94 -14.36
C ASP A 27 -10.76 -4.07 -12.84
N ILE A 28 -10.19 -3.04 -12.20
CA ILE A 28 -9.94 -3.00 -10.75
C ILE A 28 -11.22 -2.58 -10.05
N PRO A 29 -11.72 -3.34 -9.05
CA PRO A 29 -12.90 -2.96 -8.28
C PRO A 29 -12.72 -1.63 -7.57
N ILE A 30 -13.75 -0.78 -7.61
CA ILE A 30 -13.78 0.45 -6.82
C ILE A 30 -14.41 0.15 -5.47
N TYR A 31 -13.72 0.53 -4.40
CA TYR A 31 -14.20 0.39 -3.03
C TYR A 31 -14.99 1.62 -2.60
N ASP A 32 -16.14 1.40 -1.99
CA ASP A 32 -16.96 2.44 -1.39
C ASP A 32 -16.74 2.48 0.13
N TYR A 33 -16.07 3.52 0.59
CA TYR A 33 -15.75 3.72 2.01
C TYR A 33 -16.98 4.05 2.88
N THR A 34 -18.09 4.46 2.27
CA THR A 34 -19.32 4.78 3.00
C THR A 34 -20.11 3.53 3.35
N THR A 35 -20.18 2.60 2.39
CA THR A 35 -20.93 1.34 2.55
C THR A 35 -20.02 0.17 2.96
N HIS A 36 -18.71 0.39 3.03
CA HIS A 36 -17.70 -0.62 3.33
C HIS A 36 -17.73 -1.85 2.41
N THR A 37 -18.07 -1.63 1.11
CA THR A 37 -18.18 -2.69 0.11
C THR A 37 -17.54 -2.29 -1.22
N ARG A 38 -17.30 -3.27 -2.09
CA ARG A 38 -16.98 -3.01 -3.50
C ARG A 38 -18.23 -2.54 -4.25
N ARG A 39 -18.10 -1.53 -5.09
CA ARG A 39 -19.18 -1.12 -6.01
C ARG A 39 -19.40 -2.22 -7.05
N LYS A 40 -20.66 -2.64 -7.25
CA LYS A 40 -20.98 -3.78 -8.12
C LYS A 40 -20.76 -3.49 -9.62
N ASP A 41 -21.03 -2.26 -10.04
CA ASP A 41 -21.08 -1.88 -11.45
C ASP A 41 -20.07 -0.81 -11.83
N ASN A 42 -19.04 -0.61 -11.02
CA ASN A 42 -18.05 0.44 -11.27
C ASN A 42 -16.63 -0.10 -11.06
N PHE A 43 -15.82 -0.01 -12.10
CA PHE A 43 -14.45 -0.52 -12.13
C PHE A 43 -13.51 0.56 -12.67
N MET A 44 -12.30 0.57 -12.22
CA MET A 44 -11.23 1.35 -12.81
C MET A 44 -10.47 0.48 -13.80
N ARG A 45 -10.52 0.83 -15.08
CA ARG A 45 -9.80 0.11 -16.13
C ARG A 45 -8.34 0.53 -16.15
N VAL A 46 -7.45 -0.43 -16.00
CA VAL A 46 -6.00 -0.22 -16.02
C VAL A 46 -5.37 -1.15 -17.05
N SER A 47 -4.57 -0.57 -17.93
CA SER A 47 -3.80 -1.32 -18.92
C SER A 47 -2.41 -1.65 -18.38
N GLY A 48 -1.79 -2.71 -18.89
CA GLY A 48 -0.43 -3.08 -18.55
C GLY A 48 0.56 -1.96 -18.92
N HIS A 49 1.47 -1.68 -17.99
CA HIS A 49 2.54 -0.70 -18.14
C HIS A 49 3.89 -1.35 -17.87
N LYS A 50 4.96 -0.73 -18.36
CA LYS A 50 6.34 -1.20 -18.15
C LYS A 50 6.78 -1.14 -16.68
N ILE A 51 6.18 -0.25 -15.88
CA ILE A 51 6.39 -0.13 -14.44
C ILE A 51 5.04 -0.07 -13.75
N ILE A 52 4.86 -0.95 -12.77
CA ILE A 52 3.68 -1.00 -11.92
C ILE A 52 4.13 -0.68 -10.50
N VAL A 53 3.48 0.29 -9.87
CA VAL A 53 3.70 0.64 -8.46
C VAL A 53 2.49 0.17 -7.67
N LEU A 54 2.72 -0.77 -6.75
CA LEU A 54 1.71 -1.24 -5.82
C LEU A 54 1.92 -0.58 -4.45
N GLU A 55 0.89 0.07 -3.92
CA GLU A 55 0.94 0.81 -2.66
C GLU A 55 -0.11 0.27 -1.69
N GLY A 56 0.27 0.13 -0.43
CA GLY A 56 -0.63 -0.28 0.65
C GLY A 56 0.11 -0.87 1.84
N ILE A 57 -0.56 -0.88 3.00
CA ILE A 57 0.05 -1.35 4.25
C ILE A 57 0.30 -2.87 4.28
N MET A 58 -0.42 -3.64 3.45
CA MET A 58 -0.34 -5.11 3.39
C MET A 58 0.35 -5.63 2.13
N VAL A 59 0.93 -4.77 1.30
CA VAL A 59 1.51 -5.21 0.01
C VAL A 59 2.67 -6.19 0.17
N LEU A 60 3.40 -6.12 1.29
CA LEU A 60 4.50 -7.03 1.59
C LEU A 60 4.08 -8.23 2.46
N PHE A 61 2.79 -8.41 2.75
CA PHE A 61 2.31 -9.48 3.63
C PHE A 61 2.28 -10.84 2.92
N ASP A 62 1.70 -10.91 1.73
CA ASP A 62 1.54 -12.16 0.98
C ASP A 62 2.86 -12.57 0.30
N PRO A 63 3.37 -13.80 0.53
CA PRO A 63 4.65 -14.24 -0.03
C PRO A 63 4.64 -14.34 -1.55
N GLU A 64 3.58 -14.86 -2.15
CA GLU A 64 3.50 -14.98 -3.62
C GLU A 64 3.42 -13.61 -4.30
N LEU A 65 2.74 -12.66 -3.65
CA LEU A 65 2.73 -11.27 -4.15
C LEU A 65 4.13 -10.64 -4.07
N ARG A 66 4.91 -10.91 -3.00
CA ARG A 66 6.30 -10.44 -2.89
C ARG A 66 7.19 -11.00 -3.99
N ASP A 67 6.98 -12.27 -4.38
CA ASP A 67 7.77 -12.93 -5.42
C ASP A 67 7.52 -12.31 -6.82
N MET A 68 6.41 -11.59 -7.00
CA MET A 68 6.11 -10.83 -8.23
C MET A 68 6.79 -9.45 -8.27
N MET A 69 7.44 -9.00 -7.21
CA MET A 69 8.00 -7.66 -7.08
C MET A 69 9.51 -7.64 -7.35
N ASP A 70 9.97 -6.75 -8.23
CA ASP A 70 11.39 -6.51 -8.47
C ASP A 70 12.03 -5.65 -7.37
N ILE A 71 11.29 -4.73 -6.77
CA ILE A 71 11.76 -3.82 -5.72
C ILE A 71 10.71 -3.72 -4.61
N LYS A 72 11.11 -4.01 -3.38
CA LYS A 72 10.28 -3.95 -2.19
C LYS A 72 10.74 -2.84 -1.26
N LEU A 73 9.85 -1.90 -1.01
CA LEU A 73 10.12 -0.73 -0.16
C LEU A 73 9.25 -0.77 1.09
N PHE A 74 9.84 -0.53 2.24
CA PHE A 74 9.11 -0.32 3.48
C PHE A 74 9.30 1.12 3.96
N ILE A 75 8.20 1.85 4.09
CA ILE A 75 8.22 3.23 4.60
C ILE A 75 8.07 3.17 6.11
N HIS A 76 9.14 3.47 6.82
CA HIS A 76 9.16 3.48 8.28
C HIS A 76 8.85 4.88 8.82
N THR A 77 7.95 4.93 9.79
CA THR A 77 7.66 6.14 10.56
C THR A 77 7.41 5.72 12.01
N GLU A 78 7.94 6.46 12.95
CA GLU A 78 7.77 6.20 14.38
C GLU A 78 6.29 6.11 14.78
N PRO A 79 5.93 5.22 15.73
CA PRO A 79 4.53 4.96 16.08
C PRO A 79 3.76 6.18 16.55
N ASP A 80 4.38 7.07 17.33
CA ASP A 80 3.79 8.32 17.81
C ASP A 80 3.47 9.28 16.65
N ILE A 81 4.38 9.42 15.70
CA ILE A 81 4.19 10.24 14.49
C ILE A 81 3.07 9.66 13.61
N ARG A 82 3.01 8.34 13.44
CA ARG A 82 1.92 7.68 12.70
C ARG A 82 0.58 7.95 13.39
N PHE A 83 0.54 7.84 14.71
CA PHE A 83 -0.67 8.07 15.49
C PHE A 83 -1.12 9.53 15.40
N ILE A 84 -0.22 10.50 15.55
CA ILE A 84 -0.53 11.93 15.43
C ILE A 84 -1.09 12.27 14.03
N ARG A 85 -0.48 11.72 12.97
CA ARG A 85 -0.97 11.92 11.59
C ARG A 85 -2.35 11.33 11.40
N ARG A 86 -2.59 10.11 11.90
CA ARG A 86 -3.91 9.47 11.85
C ARG A 86 -4.96 10.28 12.60
N LEU A 87 -4.67 10.70 13.84
CA LEU A 87 -5.59 11.48 14.66
C LEU A 87 -6.01 12.77 13.95
N LYS A 88 -5.04 13.52 13.42
CA LYS A 88 -5.32 14.76 12.68
C LYS A 88 -6.21 14.52 11.45
N ARG A 89 -5.91 13.50 10.65
CA ARG A 89 -6.69 13.15 9.47
C ARG A 89 -8.10 12.72 9.85
N ASP A 90 -8.24 11.79 10.78
CA ASP A 90 -9.53 11.18 11.12
C ASP A 90 -10.49 12.19 11.78
N ILE A 91 -9.97 13.15 12.55
CA ILE A 91 -10.77 14.27 13.08
C ILE A 91 -11.15 15.27 11.99
N ARG A 92 -10.17 15.73 11.19
CA ARG A 92 -10.39 16.86 10.26
C ARG A 92 -11.13 16.46 8.99
N GLU A 93 -10.82 15.27 8.46
CA GLU A 93 -11.28 14.85 7.13
C GLU A 93 -12.42 13.82 7.20
N ARG A 94 -12.52 13.08 8.32
CA ARG A 94 -13.49 11.99 8.49
C ARG A 94 -14.53 12.27 9.56
N GLY A 95 -14.46 13.42 10.25
CA GLY A 95 -15.43 13.85 11.26
C GLY A 95 -15.53 12.94 12.49
N ARG A 96 -14.47 12.18 12.81
CA ARG A 96 -14.47 11.28 13.95
C ARG A 96 -14.17 12.02 15.26
N SER A 97 -14.73 11.52 16.37
CA SER A 97 -14.35 11.99 17.70
C SER A 97 -12.96 11.47 18.09
N MET A 98 -12.28 12.23 18.94
CA MET A 98 -10.97 11.87 19.48
C MET A 98 -11.01 10.51 20.20
N ASP A 99 -12.01 10.29 21.07
CA ASP A 99 -12.17 9.04 21.82
C ASP A 99 -12.36 7.85 20.89
N SER A 100 -13.17 7.97 19.85
CA SER A 100 -13.35 6.92 18.84
C SER A 100 -12.06 6.58 18.10
N VAL A 101 -11.16 7.55 17.87
CA VAL A 101 -9.87 7.29 17.24
C VAL A 101 -8.92 6.61 18.20
N PHE A 102 -8.93 6.98 19.49
CA PHE A 102 -8.12 6.35 20.53
C PHE A 102 -8.50 4.88 20.73
N GLU A 103 -9.79 4.61 20.94
CA GLU A 103 -10.30 3.24 21.10
C GLU A 103 -9.90 2.36 19.92
N GLN A 104 -10.21 2.79 18.70
CA GLN A 104 -9.85 2.01 17.51
C GLN A 104 -8.34 1.81 17.36
N TYR A 105 -7.53 2.82 17.71
CA TYR A 105 -6.08 2.69 17.61
C TYR A 105 -5.54 1.63 18.57
N LEU A 106 -6.00 1.63 19.82
CA LEU A 106 -5.54 0.70 20.85
C LEU A 106 -6.06 -0.72 20.62
N GLU A 107 -7.34 -0.85 20.27
CA GLU A 107 -7.99 -2.15 20.13
C GLU A 107 -7.66 -2.86 18.81
N THR A 108 -7.41 -2.11 17.76
CA THR A 108 -7.33 -2.68 16.41
C THR A 108 -6.04 -2.29 15.68
N VAL A 109 -5.82 -0.99 15.46
CA VAL A 109 -4.79 -0.52 14.51
C VAL A 109 -3.39 -0.87 14.98
N ARG A 110 -3.08 -0.60 16.24
CA ARG A 110 -1.76 -0.88 16.81
C ARG A 110 -1.47 -2.39 16.87
N PRO A 111 -2.35 -3.26 17.43
CA PRO A 111 -2.11 -4.70 17.45
C PRO A 111 -1.94 -5.29 16.04
N MET A 112 -2.77 -4.87 15.07
CA MET A 112 -2.67 -5.35 13.69
C MET A 112 -1.36 -4.90 13.02
N HIS A 113 -0.93 -3.67 13.28
CA HIS A 113 0.35 -3.19 12.78
C HIS A 113 1.52 -4.01 13.34
N GLU A 114 1.54 -4.23 14.65
CA GLU A 114 2.60 -4.99 15.33
C GLU A 114 2.62 -6.46 14.87
N GLN A 115 1.46 -7.05 14.63
CA GLN A 115 1.34 -8.45 14.25
C GLN A 115 1.57 -8.72 12.76
N PHE A 116 1.07 -7.87 11.87
CA PHE A 116 1.02 -8.15 10.44
C PHE A 116 1.86 -7.21 9.57
N ILE A 117 2.01 -5.94 9.95
CA ILE A 117 2.68 -4.95 9.10
C ILE A 117 4.16 -4.82 9.45
N GLU A 118 4.48 -4.56 10.73
CA GLU A 118 5.87 -4.36 11.15
C GLU A 118 6.80 -5.56 10.81
N PRO A 119 6.38 -6.83 10.95
CA PRO A 119 7.22 -7.96 10.55
C PRO A 119 7.58 -7.98 9.06
N THR A 120 6.74 -7.40 8.19
CA THR A 120 7.00 -7.36 6.74
C THR A 120 8.17 -6.45 6.35
N LYS A 121 8.62 -5.60 7.26
CA LYS A 121 9.82 -4.78 7.12
C LYS A 121 11.06 -5.61 6.82
N SER A 122 11.12 -6.85 7.34
CA SER A 122 12.22 -7.79 7.07
C SER A 122 12.31 -8.27 5.63
N TYR A 123 11.23 -8.11 4.85
CA TYR A 123 11.18 -8.51 3.43
C TYR A 123 11.52 -7.35 2.48
N ALA A 124 11.69 -6.14 2.99
CA ALA A 124 11.99 -4.98 2.18
C ALA A 124 13.44 -4.97 1.71
N ASP A 125 13.68 -4.62 0.46
CA ASP A 125 15.02 -4.36 -0.08
C ASP A 125 15.56 -3.03 0.44
N ILE A 126 14.67 -2.05 0.67
CA ILE A 126 15.03 -0.70 1.18
C ILE A 126 14.01 -0.27 2.22
N ILE A 127 14.51 0.21 3.37
CA ILE A 127 13.69 0.85 4.41
C ILE A 127 13.91 2.35 4.32
N ILE A 128 12.81 3.09 4.15
CA ILE A 128 12.82 4.56 4.03
C ILE A 128 12.36 5.16 5.35
N PRO A 129 13.25 5.80 6.13
CA PRO A 129 12.86 6.50 7.34
C PRO A 129 12.10 7.79 7.00
N GLU A 130 11.25 8.24 7.94
CA GLU A 130 10.49 9.50 7.87
C GLU A 130 9.48 9.62 6.71
N GLY A 131 9.28 8.56 5.96
CA GLY A 131 8.28 8.51 4.90
C GLY A 131 8.53 9.53 3.78
N GLY A 132 7.46 10.16 3.30
CA GLY A 132 7.48 11.12 2.20
C GLY A 132 8.22 12.44 2.48
N HIS A 133 8.74 12.65 3.69
CA HIS A 133 9.57 13.81 4.04
C HIS A 133 11.06 13.56 3.79
N ASN A 134 11.48 12.32 3.56
CA ASN A 134 12.87 11.98 3.22
C ASN A 134 13.14 12.27 1.74
N LYS A 135 13.51 13.53 1.46
CA LYS A 135 13.78 14.00 0.08
C LYS A 135 14.91 13.23 -0.60
N VAL A 136 15.94 12.82 0.16
CA VAL A 136 17.08 12.05 -0.38
C VAL A 136 16.64 10.68 -0.85
N ALA A 137 15.87 9.96 -0.04
CA ALA A 137 15.35 8.65 -0.42
C ALA A 137 14.41 8.74 -1.62
N ILE A 138 13.54 9.75 -1.67
CA ILE A 138 12.64 9.98 -2.80
C ILE A 138 13.44 10.24 -4.08
N ASP A 139 14.47 11.06 -4.03
CA ASP A 139 15.30 11.37 -5.20
C ASP A 139 16.04 10.13 -5.72
N LEU A 140 16.59 9.31 -4.83
CA LEU A 140 17.21 8.02 -5.19
C LEU A 140 16.22 7.08 -5.88
N ILE A 141 15.00 6.94 -5.34
CA ILE A 141 13.97 6.07 -5.93
C ILE A 141 13.55 6.63 -7.29
N LYS A 142 13.32 7.93 -7.40
CA LYS A 142 12.98 8.59 -8.66
C LYS A 142 14.04 8.34 -9.72
N THR A 143 15.31 8.54 -9.38
CA THR A 143 16.45 8.27 -10.28
C THR A 143 16.49 6.82 -10.75
N LYS A 144 16.22 5.86 -9.83
CA LYS A 144 16.16 4.44 -10.19
C LYS A 144 15.01 4.15 -11.15
N VAL A 145 13.81 4.68 -10.90
CA VAL A 145 12.64 4.52 -11.77
C VAL A 145 12.91 5.12 -13.16
N GLU A 146 13.48 6.32 -13.23
CA GLU A 146 13.85 6.96 -14.50
C GLU A 146 14.87 6.13 -15.30
N SER A 147 15.87 5.55 -14.60
CA SER A 147 16.86 4.65 -15.22
C SER A 147 16.19 3.41 -15.80
N LEU A 148 15.29 2.76 -15.05
CA LEU A 148 14.53 1.60 -15.53
C LEU A 148 13.67 1.93 -16.74
N LEU A 149 12.98 3.07 -16.73
CA LEU A 149 12.17 3.52 -17.87
C LEU A 149 13.02 3.75 -19.14
N LYS A 150 14.23 4.30 -19.00
CA LYS A 150 15.16 4.46 -20.13
C LYS A 150 15.59 3.11 -20.72
N GLN A 151 15.97 2.15 -19.86
CA GLN A 151 16.34 0.82 -20.29
C GLN A 151 15.21 0.10 -21.04
N LEU A 152 13.98 0.18 -20.51
CA LEU A 152 12.78 -0.43 -21.12
C LEU A 152 12.33 0.23 -22.44
N ARG A 153 12.77 1.46 -22.73
CA ARG A 153 12.49 2.14 -24.00
C ARG A 153 13.53 1.80 -25.08
N SER A 154 14.69 1.33 -24.67
CA SER A 154 15.79 1.02 -25.58
C SER A 154 15.77 -0.44 -26.09
N ASN A 155 14.92 -1.26 -25.49
CA ASN A 155 14.60 -2.63 -25.89
C ASN A 155 13.21 -2.67 -26.56
#